data_90e0f7439743debacefcb9940c3c5f18
#
_entry.id   90e0f7439743debacefcb9940c3c5f18
#
_cell.length_a   1.000
_cell.length_b   1.000
_cell.length_c   1.000
_cell.angle_alpha   90.00
_cell.angle_beta   90.00
_cell.angle_gamma   90.00
#
_symmetry.space_group_name_H-M   'P 1'
#
loop_
_entity.id
_entity.type
_entity.pdbx_description
1 polymer ?
#
loop_
_entity_poly.entity_id
_entity_poly.type
_entity_poly.pdbx_seq_one_letter_code
_entity_poly.pdbx_strand_id
1 'polypeptide(L)'
;MEFATPEEQGQRLVIECEGWTIEYAVWTTGDLPSNEVPVVIALHGFARPLEDLRVAHQAWPQPHAMVSIHLPHHGGSGPLPGSGPDDRPMEPEAFNRIIDAIISREIPNAGKRTLLGYSIGGRIALALLVNRPEAWHHVVLLAPDGFKQSPFYAITVHTRLGRWAWFWMDRHEQWVWKWSDALLKWGLISKHLHGFIYFHSSSHAMRMMVWKGWRGHRACWPGHGAIVTAFAQVPNVDVVFGEYDKIIPVRNANRLRRMTRKLTHVSFRTVRSGHNLLKPETMNEVVRCIFGS
;
A
#
# COMPACT_ATOMS: atom_id res chain seq x y z
N MET A 1 10.80 -24.62 7.31
CA MET A 1 10.90 -23.17 7.02
C MET A 1 12.36 -22.83 7.18
N GLU A 2 13.06 -22.72 6.07
CA GLU A 2 14.43 -22.20 6.08
C GLU A 2 14.34 -20.68 6.31
N PHE A 3 14.99 -20.19 7.34
CA PHE A 3 15.14 -18.77 7.55
C PHE A 3 16.14 -18.24 6.52
N ALA A 4 15.75 -17.21 5.77
CA ALA A 4 16.63 -16.54 4.83
C ALA A 4 17.92 -16.09 5.52
N THR A 5 19.07 -16.24 4.86
CA THR A 5 20.35 -15.80 5.37
C THR A 5 20.37 -14.28 5.59
N PRO A 6 21.20 -13.71 6.49
CA PRO A 6 21.30 -12.27 6.72
C PRO A 6 21.55 -11.45 5.44
N GLU A 7 22.32 -11.98 4.48
CA GLU A 7 22.56 -11.37 3.16
C GLU A 7 21.30 -11.36 2.29
N GLU A 8 20.42 -12.33 2.48
CA GLU A 8 19.15 -12.39 1.80
C GLU A 8 18.06 -11.48 2.41
N GLN A 9 18.20 -11.01 3.65
CA GLN A 9 17.19 -10.18 4.31
C GLN A 9 17.23 -8.70 3.89
N GLY A 10 18.21 -8.26 3.11
CA GLY A 10 18.42 -6.85 2.80
C GLY A 10 18.63 -6.01 4.06
N GLN A 11 19.67 -5.20 4.12
CA GLN A 11 19.89 -4.33 5.26
C GLN A 11 18.73 -3.34 5.39
N ARG A 12 18.05 -3.30 6.55
CA ARG A 12 17.08 -2.26 6.85
C ARG A 12 17.81 -0.94 7.08
N LEU A 13 17.42 0.05 6.32
CA LEU A 13 17.98 1.39 6.32
C LEU A 13 16.94 2.36 6.87
N VAL A 14 17.41 3.50 7.35
CA VAL A 14 16.56 4.55 7.91
C VAL A 14 16.97 5.90 7.34
N ILE A 15 15.98 6.73 7.04
CA ILE A 15 16.15 8.14 6.71
C ILE A 15 15.26 9.00 7.59
N GLU A 16 15.80 10.13 8.05
CA GLU A 16 15.04 11.19 8.70
C GLU A 16 14.89 12.35 7.74
N CYS A 17 13.67 12.60 7.30
CA CYS A 17 13.35 13.60 6.29
C CYS A 17 11.91 14.10 6.47
N GLU A 18 11.63 15.38 6.16
CA GLU A 18 10.29 15.97 6.24
C GLU A 18 9.60 15.83 7.62
N GLY A 19 10.39 15.67 8.69
CA GLY A 19 9.87 15.43 10.03
C GLY A 19 9.34 14.00 10.24
N TRP A 20 9.83 13.05 9.45
CA TRP A 20 9.54 11.63 9.55
C TRP A 20 10.81 10.81 9.66
N THR A 21 10.76 9.74 10.43
CA THR A 21 11.67 8.60 10.32
C THR A 21 11.02 7.61 9.37
N ILE A 22 11.72 7.19 8.32
CA ILE A 22 11.23 6.18 7.36
C ILE A 22 12.24 5.05 7.27
N GLU A 23 11.77 3.85 7.57
CA GLU A 23 12.51 2.60 7.43
C GLU A 23 12.26 2.01 6.03
N TYR A 24 13.31 1.54 5.37
CA TYR A 24 13.24 0.95 4.04
C TYR A 24 14.34 -0.08 3.83
N ALA A 25 14.23 -0.84 2.75
CA ALA A 25 15.28 -1.74 2.27
C ALA A 25 15.48 -1.53 0.77
N VAL A 26 16.71 -1.77 0.31
CA VAL A 26 17.06 -1.73 -1.11
C VAL A 26 17.52 -3.13 -1.52
N TRP A 27 16.91 -3.65 -2.58
CA TRP A 27 17.31 -4.91 -3.22
C TRP A 27 17.70 -4.63 -4.67
N THR A 28 18.75 -5.23 -5.13
CA THR A 28 19.24 -5.07 -6.50
C THR A 28 19.36 -6.42 -7.19
N THR A 29 19.10 -6.46 -8.48
CA THR A 29 19.50 -7.59 -9.34
C THR A 29 20.98 -7.50 -9.64
N GLY A 30 21.64 -8.65 -9.95
CA GLY A 30 23.10 -8.71 -10.15
C GLY A 30 23.64 -7.84 -11.30
N ASP A 31 22.88 -7.72 -12.40
CA ASP A 31 23.32 -7.06 -13.64
C ASP A 31 22.61 -5.72 -13.87
N LEU A 32 22.90 -4.72 -13.02
CA LEU A 32 22.36 -3.39 -13.21
C LEU A 32 23.11 -2.60 -14.29
N PRO A 33 22.39 -1.84 -15.15
CA PRO A 33 23.03 -0.92 -16.09
C PRO A 33 23.79 0.19 -15.33
N SER A 34 25.00 0.53 -15.79
CA SER A 34 25.87 1.51 -15.13
C SER A 34 25.37 2.95 -15.24
N ASN A 35 24.60 3.28 -16.28
CA ASN A 35 24.27 4.66 -16.61
C ASN A 35 22.88 5.11 -16.18
N GLU A 36 21.90 4.20 -16.15
CA GLU A 36 20.50 4.52 -15.85
C GLU A 36 19.82 3.31 -15.22
N VAL A 37 19.85 3.23 -13.89
CA VAL A 37 19.27 2.10 -13.15
C VAL A 37 17.75 2.24 -13.07
N PRO A 38 16.97 1.28 -13.62
CA PRO A 38 15.53 1.25 -13.39
C PRO A 38 15.22 1.05 -11.91
N VAL A 39 14.34 1.89 -11.35
CA VAL A 39 13.99 1.85 -9.93
C VAL A 39 12.53 1.48 -9.73
N VAL A 40 12.27 0.55 -8.83
CA VAL A 40 10.92 0.18 -8.38
C VAL A 40 10.73 0.66 -6.94
N ILE A 41 9.85 1.62 -6.73
CA ILE A 41 9.40 2.04 -5.40
C ILE A 41 8.23 1.16 -5.01
N ALA A 42 8.38 0.38 -3.94
CA ALA A 42 7.43 -0.66 -3.55
C ALA A 42 6.81 -0.37 -2.18
N LEU A 43 5.47 -0.32 -2.13
CA LEU A 43 4.66 0.03 -0.96
C LEU A 43 3.79 -1.16 -0.54
N HIS A 44 4.01 -1.65 0.68
CA HIS A 44 3.37 -2.87 1.22
C HIS A 44 1.91 -2.67 1.66
N GLY A 45 1.23 -3.75 2.01
CA GLY A 45 -0.12 -3.76 2.57
C GLY A 45 -0.17 -3.41 4.06
N PHE A 46 -1.37 -3.19 4.61
CA PHE A 46 -1.57 -2.91 6.03
C PHE A 46 -1.01 -4.02 6.93
N ALA A 47 -0.29 -3.63 7.98
CA ALA A 47 0.34 -4.51 8.96
C ALA A 47 1.27 -5.60 8.35
N ARG A 48 1.82 -5.34 7.17
CA ARG A 48 2.76 -6.23 6.48
C ARG A 48 4.18 -5.73 6.63
N PRO A 49 5.17 -6.61 6.77
CA PRO A 49 6.57 -6.21 6.73
C PRO A 49 6.97 -5.81 5.31
N LEU A 50 7.99 -4.97 5.18
CA LEU A 50 8.50 -4.53 3.88
C LEU A 50 9.09 -5.69 3.06
N GLU A 51 9.57 -6.73 3.73
CA GLU A 51 10.14 -7.93 3.13
C GLU A 51 9.14 -8.75 2.30
N ASP A 52 7.84 -8.60 2.55
CA ASP A 52 6.83 -9.27 1.72
C ASP A 52 6.90 -8.87 0.24
N LEU A 53 7.41 -7.68 -0.04
CA LEU A 53 7.60 -7.19 -1.40
C LEU A 53 8.81 -7.82 -2.12
N ARG A 54 9.65 -8.56 -1.39
CA ARG A 54 10.77 -9.31 -1.97
C ARG A 54 10.30 -10.33 -3.01
N VAL A 55 9.12 -10.90 -2.81
CA VAL A 55 8.52 -11.80 -3.82
C VAL A 55 8.31 -11.08 -5.15
N ALA A 56 7.91 -9.80 -5.12
CA ALA A 56 7.80 -9.00 -6.33
C ALA A 56 9.16 -8.68 -6.93
N HIS A 57 10.16 -8.36 -6.11
CA HIS A 57 11.53 -8.15 -6.57
C HIS A 57 12.08 -9.40 -7.29
N GLN A 58 11.95 -10.58 -6.67
CA GLN A 58 12.44 -11.83 -7.24
C GLN A 58 11.74 -12.23 -8.55
N ALA A 59 10.45 -11.90 -8.69
CA ALA A 59 9.67 -12.21 -9.89
C ALA A 59 9.79 -11.15 -10.98
N TRP A 60 10.39 -9.98 -10.71
CA TRP A 60 10.46 -8.87 -11.66
C TRP A 60 11.39 -9.22 -12.83
N PRO A 61 10.92 -9.09 -14.11
CA PRO A 61 11.63 -9.69 -15.24
C PRO A 61 12.84 -8.88 -15.74
N GLN A 62 12.92 -7.58 -15.42
CA GLN A 62 14.01 -6.72 -15.88
C GLN A 62 14.99 -6.40 -14.74
N PRO A 63 16.28 -6.16 -15.06
CA PRO A 63 17.24 -5.64 -14.11
C PRO A 63 16.75 -4.34 -13.46
N HIS A 64 16.78 -4.26 -12.13
CA HIS A 64 16.28 -3.11 -11.38
C HIS A 64 16.85 -3.04 -9.97
N ALA A 65 16.77 -1.86 -9.38
CA ALA A 65 16.85 -1.67 -7.95
C ALA A 65 15.43 -1.48 -7.38
N MET A 66 15.05 -2.24 -6.36
CA MET A 66 13.76 -2.09 -5.68
C MET A 66 13.98 -1.47 -4.30
N VAL A 67 13.33 -0.33 -4.07
CA VAL A 67 13.25 0.32 -2.76
C VAL A 67 11.91 -0.05 -2.14
N SER A 68 11.93 -0.96 -1.17
CA SER A 68 10.76 -1.31 -0.37
C SER A 68 10.69 -0.41 0.86
N ILE A 69 9.58 0.28 1.04
CA ILE A 69 9.43 1.31 2.08
C ILE A 69 8.38 0.87 3.08
N HIS A 70 8.73 0.88 4.38
CA HIS A 70 7.72 0.81 5.44
C HIS A 70 6.83 2.05 5.38
N LEU A 71 5.54 1.80 5.20
CA LEU A 71 4.56 2.88 5.16
C LEU A 71 4.58 3.68 6.48
N PRO A 72 4.27 4.97 6.45
CA PRO A 72 4.11 5.76 7.67
C PRO A 72 3.24 5.05 8.70
N HIS A 73 3.65 5.06 9.95
CA HIS A 73 3.03 4.34 11.08
C HIS A 73 3.09 2.80 10.99
N HIS A 74 4.01 2.25 10.19
CA HIS A 74 4.30 0.82 10.13
C HIS A 74 5.80 0.59 10.37
N GLY A 75 6.14 -0.56 10.96
CA GLY A 75 7.53 -0.90 11.29
C GLY A 75 8.22 0.21 12.07
N GLY A 76 9.43 0.58 11.68
CA GLY A 76 10.20 1.70 12.23
C GLY A 76 9.82 3.07 11.65
N SER A 77 8.79 3.17 10.78
CA SER A 77 8.39 4.43 10.17
C SER A 77 7.37 5.18 11.02
N GLY A 78 7.66 6.44 11.36
CA GLY A 78 6.79 7.28 12.16
C GLY A 78 7.20 8.75 12.15
N PRO A 79 6.36 9.65 12.69
CA PRO A 79 6.75 11.04 12.85
C PRO A 79 7.93 11.17 13.82
N LEU A 80 8.87 12.07 13.51
CA LEU A 80 9.96 12.39 14.43
C LEU A 80 9.42 12.99 15.74
N PRO A 81 10.05 12.71 16.89
CA PRO A 81 9.67 13.32 18.16
C PRO A 81 9.59 14.85 18.04
N GLY A 82 8.51 15.45 18.52
CA GLY A 82 8.29 16.89 18.45
C GLY A 82 7.84 17.44 17.10
N SER A 83 7.74 16.63 16.05
CA SER A 83 7.32 17.07 14.72
C SER A 83 5.79 17.11 14.51
N GLY A 84 5.00 16.82 15.53
CA GLY A 84 3.54 16.83 15.50
C GLY A 84 2.91 15.68 16.28
N PRO A 85 1.59 15.51 16.18
CA PRO A 85 0.90 14.43 16.87
C PRO A 85 1.26 13.06 16.30
N ASP A 86 1.20 12.02 17.15
CA ASP A 86 1.52 10.64 16.79
C ASP A 86 0.70 10.06 15.64
N ASP A 87 -0.48 10.63 15.36
CA ASP A 87 -1.36 10.23 14.26
C ASP A 87 -1.41 11.28 13.13
N ARG A 88 -0.35 12.12 13.02
CA ARG A 88 -0.29 13.11 11.95
C ARG A 88 -0.35 12.42 10.58
N PRO A 89 -0.99 13.05 9.57
CA PRO A 89 -1.02 12.47 8.24
C PRO A 89 0.34 12.61 7.56
N MET A 90 0.69 11.61 6.75
CA MET A 90 1.70 11.75 5.72
C MET A 90 1.06 12.42 4.51
N GLU A 91 1.51 13.61 4.20
CA GLU A 91 1.08 14.30 2.99
C GLU A 91 1.78 13.70 1.76
N PRO A 92 1.07 13.47 0.66
CA PRO A 92 1.66 12.86 -0.55
C PRO A 92 2.87 13.62 -1.08
N GLU A 93 2.87 14.94 -0.98
CA GLU A 93 3.98 15.78 -1.41
C GLU A 93 5.25 15.54 -0.57
N ALA A 94 5.10 15.50 0.76
CA ALA A 94 6.22 15.20 1.66
C ALA A 94 6.75 13.78 1.41
N PHE A 95 5.86 12.81 1.16
CA PHE A 95 6.29 11.45 0.89
C PHE A 95 7.02 11.31 -0.46
N ASN A 96 6.62 12.05 -1.50
CA ASN A 96 7.37 12.11 -2.76
C ASN A 96 8.78 12.69 -2.52
N ARG A 97 8.94 13.74 -1.69
CA ARG A 97 10.28 14.28 -1.35
C ARG A 97 11.14 13.28 -0.58
N ILE A 98 10.56 12.54 0.34
CA ILE A 98 11.26 11.45 1.07
C ILE A 98 11.73 10.38 0.10
N ILE A 99 10.89 9.94 -0.84
CA ILE A 99 11.25 8.98 -1.88
C ILE A 99 12.42 9.50 -2.73
N ASP A 100 12.39 10.77 -3.13
CA ASP A 100 13.49 11.36 -3.87
C ASP A 100 14.79 11.40 -3.07
N ALA A 101 14.71 11.70 -1.77
CA ALA A 101 15.87 11.69 -0.89
C ALA A 101 16.47 10.27 -0.75
N ILE A 102 15.61 9.25 -0.63
CA ILE A 102 16.06 7.84 -0.60
C ILE A 102 16.74 7.48 -1.93
N ILE A 103 16.10 7.77 -3.06
CA ILE A 103 16.65 7.46 -4.39
C ILE A 103 18.00 8.16 -4.58
N SER A 104 18.08 9.44 -4.28
CA SER A 104 19.33 10.23 -4.44
C SER A 104 20.47 9.71 -3.59
N ARG A 105 20.15 9.15 -2.40
CA ARG A 105 21.14 8.57 -1.48
C ARG A 105 21.61 7.20 -1.91
N GLU A 106 20.68 6.32 -2.30
CA GLU A 106 20.96 4.91 -2.53
C GLU A 106 21.23 4.56 -3.99
N ILE A 107 20.67 5.32 -4.94
CA ILE A 107 20.73 5.04 -6.37
C ILE A 107 20.98 6.35 -7.14
N PRO A 108 22.17 6.96 -7.03
CA PRO A 108 22.45 8.27 -7.62
C PRO A 108 22.25 8.34 -9.14
N ASN A 109 22.38 7.20 -9.82
CA ASN A 109 22.17 7.04 -11.27
C ASN A 109 20.78 6.46 -11.60
N ALA A 110 19.77 6.74 -10.76
CA ALA A 110 18.40 6.28 -10.97
C ALA A 110 17.81 6.83 -12.28
N GLY A 111 17.27 5.94 -13.07
CA GLY A 111 16.57 6.25 -14.32
C GLY A 111 15.05 6.19 -14.18
N LYS A 112 14.43 5.40 -15.07
CA LYS A 112 12.96 5.23 -15.08
C LYS A 112 12.45 4.66 -13.76
N ARG A 113 11.39 5.28 -13.23
CA ARG A 113 10.80 4.89 -11.94
C ARG A 113 9.47 4.18 -12.14
N THR A 114 9.32 3.03 -11.48
CA THR A 114 8.07 2.29 -11.36
C THR A 114 7.53 2.46 -9.94
N LEU A 115 6.24 2.72 -9.81
CA LEU A 115 5.54 2.78 -8.54
C LEU A 115 4.70 1.52 -8.35
N LEU A 116 5.09 0.66 -7.42
CA LEU A 116 4.39 -0.57 -7.06
C LEU A 116 3.65 -0.38 -5.74
N GLY A 117 2.33 -0.55 -5.72
CA GLY A 117 1.53 -0.45 -4.51
C GLY A 117 0.63 -1.66 -4.28
N TYR A 118 0.74 -2.31 -3.12
CA TYR A 118 -0.13 -3.42 -2.73
C TYR A 118 -1.14 -3.01 -1.68
N SER A 119 -2.43 -3.31 -1.89
CA SER A 119 -3.51 -3.07 -0.92
C SER A 119 -3.57 -1.59 -0.48
N ILE A 120 -3.37 -1.26 0.81
CA ILE A 120 -3.27 0.13 1.29
C ILE A 120 -2.08 0.87 0.65
N GLY A 121 -0.98 0.19 0.34
CA GLY A 121 0.13 0.75 -0.43
C GLY A 121 -0.31 1.19 -1.82
N GLY A 122 -1.30 0.52 -2.42
CA GLY A 122 -1.93 0.93 -3.67
C GLY A 122 -2.68 2.26 -3.56
N ARG A 123 -3.39 2.51 -2.44
CA ARG A 123 -4.03 3.80 -2.16
C ARG A 123 -3.01 4.92 -2.02
N ILE A 124 -1.92 4.64 -1.31
CA ILE A 124 -0.85 5.61 -1.13
C ILE A 124 -0.15 5.89 -2.47
N ALA A 125 0.13 4.84 -3.25
CA ALA A 125 0.67 4.98 -4.60
C ALA A 125 -0.21 5.86 -5.50
N LEU A 126 -1.53 5.71 -5.44
CA LEU A 126 -2.46 6.59 -6.15
C LEU A 126 -2.35 8.05 -5.71
N ALA A 127 -2.16 8.31 -4.43
CA ALA A 127 -2.00 9.67 -3.92
C ALA A 127 -0.65 10.30 -4.35
N LEU A 128 0.43 9.52 -4.30
CA LEU A 128 1.76 9.94 -4.79
C LEU A 128 1.73 10.24 -6.30
N LEU A 129 1.09 9.36 -7.05
CA LEU A 129 0.90 9.51 -8.49
C LEU A 129 0.12 10.78 -8.84
N VAL A 130 -1.02 11.03 -8.18
CA VAL A 130 -1.85 12.22 -8.43
C VAL A 130 -1.12 13.50 -8.05
N ASN A 131 -0.28 13.46 -7.02
CA ASN A 131 0.53 14.62 -6.63
C ASN A 131 1.65 14.93 -7.64
N ARG A 132 2.28 13.89 -8.23
CA ARG A 132 3.41 14.06 -9.14
C ARG A 132 3.46 12.96 -10.21
N PRO A 133 2.56 13.00 -11.21
CA PRO A 133 2.45 11.94 -12.23
C PRO A 133 3.68 11.82 -13.12
N GLU A 134 4.36 12.94 -13.40
CA GLU A 134 5.56 13.01 -14.24
C GLU A 134 6.78 12.27 -13.65
N ALA A 135 6.76 12.00 -12.35
CA ALA A 135 7.84 11.25 -11.70
C ALA A 135 7.85 9.76 -12.05
N TRP A 136 6.77 9.24 -12.64
CA TRP A 136 6.54 7.82 -12.79
C TRP A 136 6.45 7.40 -14.26
N HIS A 137 7.23 6.40 -14.63
CA HIS A 137 7.18 5.80 -15.97
C HIS A 137 6.19 4.63 -16.05
N HIS A 138 6.03 3.90 -14.96
CA HIS A 138 5.11 2.78 -14.85
C HIS A 138 4.46 2.77 -13.45
N VAL A 139 3.18 2.43 -13.39
CA VAL A 139 2.45 2.25 -12.12
C VAL A 139 1.83 0.86 -12.10
N VAL A 140 2.16 0.09 -11.07
CA VAL A 140 1.64 -1.27 -10.84
C VAL A 140 0.87 -1.30 -9.54
N LEU A 141 -0.41 -1.58 -9.61
CA LEU A 141 -1.31 -1.60 -8.45
C LEU A 141 -1.82 -3.02 -8.23
N LEU A 142 -1.47 -3.61 -7.11
CA LEU A 142 -1.82 -4.98 -6.72
C LEU A 142 -2.94 -4.96 -5.67
N ALA A 143 -4.13 -5.46 -6.03
CA ALA A 143 -5.32 -5.42 -5.17
C ALA A 143 -5.48 -4.08 -4.44
N PRO A 144 -5.42 -2.93 -5.16
CA PRO A 144 -5.29 -1.62 -4.54
C PRO A 144 -6.53 -1.22 -3.76
N ASP A 145 -6.34 -0.71 -2.56
CA ASP A 145 -7.32 0.13 -1.87
C ASP A 145 -7.35 1.53 -2.53
N GLY A 146 -8.36 2.34 -2.23
CA GLY A 146 -8.44 3.73 -2.70
C GLY A 146 -9.45 3.98 -3.80
N PHE A 147 -10.05 2.95 -4.42
CA PHE A 147 -11.10 3.13 -5.43
C PHE A 147 -12.50 3.30 -4.84
N LYS A 148 -12.73 2.87 -3.61
CA LYS A 148 -14.00 3.01 -2.91
C LYS A 148 -13.78 3.22 -1.43
N GLN A 149 -14.07 4.42 -0.95
CA GLN A 149 -14.01 4.70 0.49
C GLN A 149 -15.22 4.10 1.21
N SER A 150 -14.96 3.38 2.30
CA SER A 150 -16.01 2.88 3.19
C SER A 150 -16.60 4.05 4.00
N PRO A 151 -17.94 4.16 4.13
CA PRO A 151 -18.57 5.14 5.03
C PRO A 151 -18.09 4.99 6.48
N PHE A 152 -17.90 3.76 6.93
CA PHE A 152 -17.35 3.49 8.27
C PHE A 152 -15.98 4.12 8.46
N TYR A 153 -15.06 3.91 7.50
CA TYR A 153 -13.73 4.54 7.53
C TYR A 153 -13.85 6.08 7.54
N ALA A 154 -14.68 6.64 6.64
CA ALA A 154 -14.85 8.08 6.53
C ALA A 154 -15.34 8.71 7.85
N ILE A 155 -16.36 8.13 8.48
CA ILE A 155 -16.89 8.60 9.78
C ILE A 155 -15.81 8.47 10.86
N THR A 156 -15.19 7.30 10.97
CA THR A 156 -14.20 7.01 12.03
C THR A 156 -13.00 7.97 11.95
N VAL A 157 -12.48 8.20 10.75
CA VAL A 157 -11.23 8.92 10.55
C VAL A 157 -11.42 10.44 10.50
N HIS A 158 -12.51 10.92 9.91
CA HIS A 158 -12.67 12.35 9.61
C HIS A 158 -13.58 13.09 10.59
N THR A 159 -14.32 12.39 11.49
CA THR A 159 -15.24 13.07 12.42
C THR A 159 -14.76 12.99 13.89
N ARG A 160 -15.19 13.98 14.69
CA ARG A 160 -14.95 13.96 16.14
C ARG A 160 -15.70 12.81 16.82
N LEU A 161 -16.94 12.52 16.34
CA LEU A 161 -17.74 11.42 16.85
C LEU A 161 -17.09 10.06 16.58
N GLY A 162 -16.59 9.85 15.36
CA GLY A 162 -15.87 8.63 15.00
C GLY A 162 -14.62 8.42 15.85
N ARG A 163 -13.85 9.48 16.12
CA ARG A 163 -12.70 9.44 17.04
C ARG A 163 -13.13 9.06 18.45
N TRP A 164 -14.15 9.71 18.99
CA TRP A 164 -14.68 9.40 20.31
C TRP A 164 -15.15 7.95 20.39
N ALA A 165 -15.91 7.49 19.41
CA ALA A 165 -16.39 6.10 19.34
C ALA A 165 -15.23 5.09 19.26
N TRP A 166 -14.17 5.40 18.51
CA TRP A 166 -12.98 4.54 18.41
C TRP A 166 -12.30 4.35 19.78
N PHE A 167 -12.02 5.44 20.50
CA PHE A 167 -11.40 5.37 21.81
C PHE A 167 -12.33 4.83 22.89
N TRP A 168 -13.64 5.00 22.73
CA TRP A 168 -14.61 4.31 23.58
C TRP A 168 -14.57 2.79 23.37
N MET A 169 -14.56 2.34 22.11
CA MET A 169 -14.41 0.92 21.76
C MET A 169 -13.10 0.34 22.28
N ASP A 170 -11.99 1.09 22.18
CA ASP A 170 -10.69 0.65 22.67
C ASP A 170 -10.70 0.38 24.18
N ARG A 171 -11.39 1.22 24.95
CA ARG A 171 -11.55 1.04 26.41
C ARG A 171 -12.56 -0.05 26.79
N HIS A 172 -13.46 -0.40 25.90
CA HIS A 172 -14.56 -1.32 26.15
C HIS A 172 -14.53 -2.51 25.19
N GLU A 173 -13.36 -3.07 24.92
CA GLU A 173 -13.13 -4.12 23.93
C GLU A 173 -14.06 -5.34 24.09
N GLN A 174 -14.32 -5.74 25.34
CA GLN A 174 -15.22 -6.88 25.65
C GLN A 174 -16.65 -6.64 25.15
N TRP A 175 -17.14 -5.41 25.14
CA TRP A 175 -18.43 -5.05 24.58
C TRP A 175 -18.43 -5.16 23.05
N VAL A 176 -17.33 -4.72 22.41
CA VAL A 176 -17.16 -4.86 20.95
C VAL A 176 -17.24 -6.31 20.52
N TRP A 177 -16.57 -7.20 21.24
CA TRP A 177 -16.60 -8.63 20.93
C TRP A 177 -17.98 -9.24 21.18
N LYS A 178 -18.59 -8.99 22.33
CA LYS A 178 -19.96 -9.47 22.61
C LYS A 178 -20.96 -9.03 21.56
N TRP A 179 -20.91 -7.76 21.11
CA TRP A 179 -21.77 -7.26 20.07
C TRP A 179 -21.44 -7.90 18.70
N SER A 180 -20.18 -8.06 18.36
CA SER A 180 -19.74 -8.71 17.14
C SER A 180 -20.24 -10.17 17.07
N ASP A 181 -20.14 -10.91 18.19
CA ASP A 181 -20.64 -12.28 18.32
C ASP A 181 -22.16 -12.35 18.17
N ALA A 182 -22.89 -11.44 18.80
CA ALA A 182 -24.33 -11.34 18.70
C ALA A 182 -24.77 -11.05 17.25
N LEU A 183 -24.13 -10.08 16.59
CA LEU A 183 -24.40 -9.74 15.19
C LEU A 183 -24.12 -10.92 14.24
N LEU A 184 -23.04 -11.67 14.49
CA LEU A 184 -22.76 -12.89 13.74
C LEU A 184 -23.86 -13.96 13.97
N LYS A 185 -24.25 -14.18 15.23
CA LYS A 185 -25.29 -15.14 15.59
C LYS A 185 -26.66 -14.79 14.97
N TRP A 186 -26.95 -13.51 14.84
CA TRP A 186 -28.18 -13.01 14.19
C TRP A 186 -28.08 -12.96 12.66
N GLY A 187 -26.95 -13.36 12.08
CA GLY A 187 -26.73 -13.33 10.62
C GLY A 187 -26.60 -11.94 10.01
N LEU A 188 -26.42 -10.90 10.85
CA LEU A 188 -26.31 -9.50 10.41
C LEU A 188 -24.91 -9.15 9.88
N ILE A 189 -23.91 -9.93 10.25
CA ILE A 189 -22.54 -9.83 9.69
C ILE A 189 -22.05 -11.18 9.21
N SER A 190 -21.16 -11.17 8.21
CA SER A 190 -20.53 -12.40 7.70
C SER A 190 -19.43 -12.89 8.64
N LYS A 191 -19.12 -14.22 8.59
CA LYS A 191 -17.97 -14.80 9.31
C LYS A 191 -16.65 -14.11 8.96
N HIS A 192 -16.48 -13.63 7.72
CA HIS A 192 -15.30 -12.91 7.29
C HIS A 192 -15.20 -11.53 7.94
N LEU A 193 -16.31 -10.79 8.01
CA LEU A 193 -16.33 -9.48 8.68
C LEU A 193 -16.11 -9.63 10.19
N HIS A 194 -16.72 -10.64 10.81
CA HIS A 194 -16.48 -10.97 12.22
C HIS A 194 -15.00 -11.26 12.48
N GLY A 195 -14.39 -12.16 11.67
CA GLY A 195 -12.95 -12.46 11.78
C GLY A 195 -12.06 -11.25 11.57
N PHE A 196 -12.42 -10.37 10.64
CA PHE A 196 -11.71 -9.10 10.42
C PHE A 196 -11.81 -8.18 11.65
N ILE A 197 -13.01 -7.99 12.22
CA ILE A 197 -13.21 -7.20 13.44
C ILE A 197 -12.38 -7.78 14.58
N TYR A 198 -12.49 -9.11 14.81
CA TYR A 198 -11.78 -9.78 15.87
C TYR A 198 -10.25 -9.61 15.75
N PHE A 199 -9.69 -9.89 14.56
CA PHE A 199 -8.25 -9.76 14.31
C PHE A 199 -7.75 -8.31 14.56
N HIS A 200 -8.45 -7.32 14.02
CA HIS A 200 -8.04 -5.91 14.12
C HIS A 200 -8.38 -5.25 15.47
N SER A 201 -9.18 -5.91 16.31
CA SER A 201 -9.49 -5.48 17.67
C SER A 201 -8.92 -6.37 18.76
N SER A 202 -8.05 -7.33 18.41
CA SER A 202 -7.55 -8.38 19.32
C SER A 202 -6.74 -7.85 20.49
N SER A 203 -6.09 -6.69 20.36
CA SER A 203 -5.31 -6.06 21.42
C SER A 203 -5.33 -4.54 21.29
N HIS A 204 -5.02 -3.83 22.37
CA HIS A 204 -4.84 -2.38 22.35
C HIS A 204 -3.77 -1.96 21.31
N ALA A 205 -2.64 -2.65 21.24
CA ALA A 205 -1.57 -2.38 20.28
C ALA A 205 -2.05 -2.49 18.83
N MET A 206 -2.84 -3.54 18.50
CA MET A 206 -3.41 -3.72 17.18
C MET A 206 -4.42 -2.60 16.84
N ARG A 207 -5.30 -2.24 17.78
CA ARG A 207 -6.26 -1.14 17.58
C ARG A 207 -5.55 0.21 17.36
N MET A 208 -4.47 0.46 18.09
CA MET A 208 -3.67 1.67 17.88
C MET A 208 -2.91 1.66 16.56
N MET A 209 -2.43 0.51 16.12
CA MET A 209 -1.84 0.36 14.78
C MET A 209 -2.88 0.68 13.69
N VAL A 210 -4.10 0.12 13.80
CA VAL A 210 -5.20 0.45 12.88
C VAL A 210 -5.52 1.93 12.89
N TRP A 211 -5.65 2.52 14.08
CA TRP A 211 -5.93 3.94 14.25
C TRP A 211 -4.85 4.83 13.60
N LYS A 212 -3.60 4.62 13.96
CA LYS A 212 -2.46 5.38 13.44
C LYS A 212 -2.34 5.20 11.92
N GLY A 213 -2.46 3.96 11.42
CA GLY A 213 -2.42 3.67 9.99
C GLY A 213 -3.56 4.35 9.21
N TRP A 214 -4.79 4.29 9.72
CA TRP A 214 -5.93 4.94 9.06
C TRP A 214 -5.85 6.47 9.11
N ARG A 215 -5.53 7.03 10.25
CA ARG A 215 -5.39 8.48 10.45
C ARG A 215 -4.17 9.03 9.73
N GLY A 216 -3.06 8.31 9.79
CA GLY A 216 -1.82 8.68 9.14
C GLY A 216 -1.91 8.72 7.60
N HIS A 217 -2.80 7.92 7.02
CA HIS A 217 -3.00 7.91 5.56
C HIS A 217 -4.29 8.59 5.11
N ARG A 218 -4.90 9.44 5.95
CA ARG A 218 -6.18 10.11 5.61
C ARG A 218 -6.06 11.14 4.49
N ALA A 219 -4.88 11.68 4.24
CA ALA A 219 -4.58 12.54 3.11
C ALA A 219 -4.48 11.78 1.77
N CYS A 220 -4.33 10.45 1.81
CA CYS A 220 -4.11 9.61 0.64
C CYS A 220 -5.42 9.07 0.05
N TRP A 221 -6.41 9.93 -0.24
CA TRP A 221 -7.68 9.56 -0.89
C TRP A 221 -7.95 10.45 -2.10
N PRO A 222 -7.24 10.25 -3.23
CA PRO A 222 -7.50 11.04 -4.42
C PRO A 222 -8.86 10.68 -5.03
N GLY A 223 -9.54 11.69 -5.57
CA GLY A 223 -10.80 11.50 -6.29
C GLY A 223 -10.57 10.78 -7.64
N HIS A 224 -11.59 10.06 -8.13
CA HIS A 224 -11.49 9.33 -9.40
C HIS A 224 -11.09 10.22 -10.59
N GLY A 225 -11.57 11.48 -10.64
CA GLY A 225 -11.17 12.41 -11.71
C GLY A 225 -9.67 12.70 -11.70
N ALA A 226 -9.10 12.98 -10.52
CA ALA A 226 -7.67 13.19 -10.37
C ALA A 226 -6.85 11.95 -10.75
N ILE A 227 -7.31 10.74 -10.38
CA ILE A 227 -6.67 9.47 -10.75
C ILE A 227 -6.67 9.31 -12.29
N VAL A 228 -7.79 9.58 -12.96
CA VAL A 228 -7.87 9.48 -14.42
C VAL A 228 -6.92 10.46 -15.10
N THR A 229 -6.86 11.71 -14.62
CA THR A 229 -5.94 12.72 -15.13
C THR A 229 -4.48 12.29 -14.95
N ALA A 230 -4.15 11.74 -13.79
CA ALA A 230 -2.79 11.26 -13.52
C ALA A 230 -2.45 10.01 -14.37
N PHE A 231 -3.37 9.06 -14.51
CA PHE A 231 -3.19 7.90 -15.39
C PHE A 231 -2.93 8.28 -16.84
N ALA A 232 -3.55 9.35 -17.32
CA ALA A 232 -3.33 9.83 -18.69
C ALA A 232 -1.91 10.40 -18.95
N GLN A 233 -1.16 10.70 -17.88
CA GLN A 233 0.19 11.28 -17.96
C GLN A 233 1.30 10.24 -17.81
N VAL A 234 0.98 9.02 -17.38
CA VAL A 234 1.95 7.94 -17.16
C VAL A 234 1.95 7.00 -18.37
N PRO A 235 3.11 6.61 -18.92
CA PRO A 235 3.18 5.74 -20.08
C PRO A 235 2.51 4.36 -19.90
N ASN A 236 2.58 3.76 -18.70
CA ASN A 236 2.01 2.44 -18.43
C ASN A 236 1.36 2.37 -17.04
N VAL A 237 0.15 1.85 -16.96
CA VAL A 237 -0.57 1.60 -15.72
C VAL A 237 -1.20 0.22 -15.72
N ASP A 238 -0.80 -0.64 -14.80
CA ASP A 238 -1.34 -1.98 -14.62
C ASP A 238 -2.01 -2.12 -13.26
N VAL A 239 -3.29 -2.50 -13.27
CA VAL A 239 -4.09 -2.74 -12.06
C VAL A 239 -4.49 -4.21 -12.03
N VAL A 240 -4.00 -4.95 -11.04
CA VAL A 240 -4.23 -6.40 -10.92
C VAL A 240 -4.99 -6.72 -9.64
N PHE A 241 -6.04 -7.53 -9.76
CA PHE A 241 -6.85 -8.00 -8.63
C PHE A 241 -6.82 -9.52 -8.52
N GLY A 242 -7.02 -10.03 -7.33
CA GLY A 242 -7.40 -11.42 -7.14
C GLY A 242 -8.87 -11.64 -7.51
N GLU A 243 -9.16 -12.68 -8.33
CA GLU A 243 -10.52 -13.02 -8.76
C GLU A 243 -11.46 -13.28 -7.56
N TYR A 244 -10.91 -13.90 -6.50
CA TYR A 244 -11.63 -14.28 -5.28
C TYR A 244 -11.40 -13.32 -4.11
N ASP A 245 -10.91 -12.12 -4.38
CA ASP A 245 -10.64 -11.12 -3.34
C ASP A 245 -11.95 -10.64 -2.69
N LYS A 246 -12.11 -10.98 -1.40
CA LYS A 246 -13.27 -10.60 -0.58
C LYS A 246 -13.02 -9.32 0.22
N ILE A 247 -11.76 -8.87 0.31
CA ILE A 247 -11.36 -7.66 1.04
C ILE A 247 -11.50 -6.45 0.10
N ILE A 248 -10.86 -6.53 -1.07
CA ILE A 248 -10.93 -5.50 -2.11
C ILE A 248 -11.45 -6.13 -3.41
N PRO A 249 -12.76 -6.34 -3.54
CA PRO A 249 -13.32 -6.98 -4.72
C PRO A 249 -13.09 -6.17 -6.00
N VAL A 250 -12.88 -6.88 -7.12
CA VAL A 250 -12.68 -6.30 -8.46
C VAL A 250 -13.74 -5.25 -8.82
N ARG A 251 -14.99 -5.44 -8.38
CA ARG A 251 -16.09 -4.49 -8.62
C ARG A 251 -15.82 -3.07 -8.08
N ASN A 252 -14.91 -2.90 -7.12
CA ASN A 252 -14.54 -1.57 -6.63
C ASN A 252 -13.87 -0.73 -7.72
N ALA A 253 -13.23 -1.36 -8.70
CA ALA A 253 -12.60 -0.70 -9.84
C ALA A 253 -13.57 -0.33 -10.98
N ASN A 254 -14.82 -0.81 -10.99
CA ASN A 254 -15.73 -0.69 -12.12
C ASN A 254 -15.96 0.76 -12.59
N ARG A 255 -16.01 1.71 -11.66
CA ARG A 255 -16.18 3.13 -12.00
C ARG A 255 -14.93 3.66 -12.69
N LEU A 256 -13.75 3.43 -12.11
CA LEU A 256 -12.48 3.89 -12.66
C LEU A 256 -12.21 3.24 -14.02
N ARG A 257 -12.40 1.93 -14.16
CA ARG A 257 -12.28 1.19 -15.42
C ARG A 257 -13.13 1.78 -16.53
N ARG A 258 -14.39 2.21 -16.22
CA ARG A 258 -15.23 2.89 -17.22
C ARG A 258 -14.70 4.26 -17.60
N MET A 259 -14.16 5.01 -16.63
CA MET A 259 -13.61 6.35 -16.87
C MET A 259 -12.32 6.32 -17.69
N THR A 260 -11.51 5.29 -17.52
CA THR A 260 -10.20 5.12 -18.20
C THR A 260 -10.29 4.34 -19.52
N ARG A 261 -11.48 3.95 -19.99
CA ARG A 261 -11.67 3.07 -21.16
C ARG A 261 -11.00 3.56 -22.47
N LYS A 262 -10.73 4.86 -22.57
CA LYS A 262 -10.05 5.47 -23.72
C LYS A 262 -8.53 5.52 -23.59
N LEU A 263 -7.99 5.19 -22.41
CA LEU A 263 -6.56 5.17 -22.14
C LEU A 263 -6.04 3.75 -22.40
N THR A 264 -5.46 3.53 -23.59
CA THR A 264 -5.03 2.19 -24.04
C THR A 264 -3.84 1.63 -23.26
N HIS A 265 -3.07 2.49 -22.60
CA HIS A 265 -1.95 2.14 -21.72
C HIS A 265 -2.36 1.83 -20.28
N VAL A 266 -3.66 1.86 -19.97
CA VAL A 266 -4.20 1.51 -18.64
C VAL A 266 -4.88 0.15 -18.72
N SER A 267 -4.37 -0.83 -18.01
CA SER A 267 -4.91 -2.19 -17.97
C SER A 267 -5.53 -2.54 -16.61
N PHE A 268 -6.60 -3.34 -16.64
CA PHE A 268 -7.22 -3.94 -15.45
C PHE A 268 -7.32 -5.44 -15.66
N ARG A 269 -6.62 -6.19 -14.83
CA ARG A 269 -6.50 -7.66 -14.95
C ARG A 269 -6.88 -8.36 -13.66
N THR A 270 -7.15 -9.65 -13.76
CA THR A 270 -7.40 -10.53 -12.62
C THR A 270 -6.52 -11.76 -12.70
N VAL A 271 -6.09 -12.25 -11.54
CA VAL A 271 -5.37 -13.53 -11.37
C VAL A 271 -6.15 -14.44 -10.44
N ARG A 272 -5.97 -15.75 -10.56
CA ARG A 272 -6.67 -16.75 -9.74
C ARG A 272 -6.16 -16.77 -8.29
N SER A 273 -6.48 -15.73 -7.54
CA SER A 273 -6.06 -15.57 -6.14
C SER A 273 -7.13 -14.86 -5.30
N GLY A 274 -6.97 -14.90 -3.98
CA GLY A 274 -7.66 -14.01 -3.05
C GLY A 274 -6.94 -12.66 -2.94
N HIS A 275 -7.04 -12.02 -1.76
CA HIS A 275 -6.41 -10.71 -1.54
C HIS A 275 -4.87 -10.77 -1.56
N ASN A 276 -4.26 -11.83 -1.04
CA ASN A 276 -2.80 -11.95 -0.97
C ASN A 276 -2.20 -12.33 -2.32
N LEU A 277 -1.78 -11.32 -3.09
CA LEU A 277 -1.08 -11.47 -4.36
C LEU A 277 0.45 -11.65 -4.19
N LEU A 278 0.99 -11.43 -2.98
CA LEU A 278 2.42 -11.54 -2.67
C LEU A 278 2.79 -12.98 -2.27
N LYS A 279 2.35 -13.96 -3.06
CA LYS A 279 2.81 -15.35 -3.00
C LYS A 279 3.61 -15.66 -4.25
N PRO A 280 4.67 -16.47 -4.19
CA PRO A 280 5.53 -16.72 -5.35
C PRO A 280 4.75 -17.14 -6.60
N GLU A 281 3.83 -18.11 -6.48
CA GLU A 281 3.07 -18.64 -7.60
C GLU A 281 2.14 -17.58 -8.19
N THR A 282 1.47 -16.81 -7.33
CA THR A 282 0.56 -15.73 -7.75
C THR A 282 1.35 -14.57 -8.38
N MET A 283 2.51 -14.23 -7.80
CA MET A 283 3.33 -13.13 -8.32
C MET A 283 3.89 -13.46 -9.72
N ASN A 284 4.26 -14.70 -9.98
CA ASN A 284 4.66 -15.15 -11.31
C ASN A 284 3.51 -15.01 -12.33
N GLU A 285 2.26 -15.26 -11.92
CA GLU A 285 1.08 -15.02 -12.77
C GLU A 285 0.86 -13.52 -13.01
N VAL A 286 1.00 -12.70 -11.96
CA VAL A 286 0.91 -11.23 -12.04
C VAL A 286 1.94 -10.68 -13.04
N VAL A 287 3.19 -11.09 -12.90
CA VAL A 287 4.30 -10.65 -13.77
C VAL A 287 4.03 -11.04 -15.24
N ARG A 288 3.61 -12.28 -15.47
CA ARG A 288 3.19 -12.71 -16.83
C ARG A 288 2.05 -11.87 -17.38
N CYS A 289 1.06 -11.54 -16.57
CA CYS A 289 -0.04 -10.68 -16.98
C CYS A 289 0.43 -9.27 -17.38
N ILE A 290 1.40 -8.70 -16.67
CA ILE A 290 1.88 -7.32 -16.90
C ILE A 290 2.86 -7.27 -18.08
N PHE A 291 3.84 -8.16 -18.11
CA PHE A 291 4.98 -8.08 -19.02
C PHE A 291 4.90 -9.06 -20.20
N GLY A 292 3.95 -10.00 -20.19
CA GLY A 292 3.74 -10.93 -21.32
C GLY A 292 4.82 -11.99 -21.46
N SER A 293 5.58 -12.26 -20.39
CA SER A 293 6.68 -13.23 -20.36
C SER A 293 6.25 -14.55 -19.73
#